data_5c8ff91e840f44de70ba494767c151d8
#
_entry.id   5c8ff91e840f44de70ba494767c151d8
#
_cell.length_a   1.000
_cell.length_b   1.000
_cell.length_c   1.000
_cell.angle_alpha   90.00
_cell.angle_beta   90.00
_cell.angle_gamma   90.00
#
_symmetry.space_group_name_H-M   'P 1'
#
loop_
_entity.id
_entity.type
_entity.pdbx_description
1 polymer ?
#
loop_
_entity_poly.entity_id
_entity_poly.type
_entity_poly.pdbx_seq_one_letter_code
_entity_poly.pdbx_strand_id
1 'polypeptide(L)'
;MNGTEDAASRAAELWQALPLGYALTVLLEMPILLVGLSPRHSWGRKIFAGFWLTACTYPIVVLVLPLLLEQRFGTAVYLAVAETFAPLAECTLFWLASYSLPAHPQPLLTRRDFWRDMTAIVVANLTSFLIGGLLWQIIFPSAQT
;
A
#
# COMPACT_ATOMS: atom_id res chain seq x y z
N MET A 1 21.55 -3.45 27.57
CA MET A 1 21.31 -2.04 27.22
C MET A 1 21.26 -1.78 25.70
N ASN A 2 21.66 -2.75 24.87
CA ASN A 2 21.81 -2.52 23.40
C ASN A 2 20.50 -2.61 22.59
N GLY A 3 19.50 -3.35 23.03
CA GLY A 3 18.29 -3.60 22.22
C GLY A 3 17.36 -2.38 22.01
N THR A 4 17.41 -1.38 22.87
CA THR A 4 16.61 -0.15 22.71
C THR A 4 17.27 0.85 21.77
N GLU A 5 18.60 0.90 21.75
CA GLU A 5 19.37 1.76 20.83
C GLU A 5 19.28 1.21 19.41
N ASP A 6 19.36 -0.11 19.24
CA ASP A 6 19.21 -0.76 17.93
C ASP A 6 17.80 -0.57 17.34
N ALA A 7 16.75 -0.63 18.18
CA ALA A 7 15.38 -0.38 17.73
C ALA A 7 15.15 1.09 17.33
N ALA A 8 15.75 2.04 18.05
CA ALA A 8 15.64 3.47 17.76
C ALA A 8 16.38 3.83 16.46
N SER A 9 17.59 3.29 16.24
CA SER A 9 18.33 3.51 15.00
C SER A 9 17.59 2.96 13.78
N ARG A 10 17.04 1.75 13.89
CA ARG A 10 16.26 1.12 12.84
C ARG A 10 14.97 1.91 12.52
N ALA A 11 14.29 2.40 13.54
CA ALA A 11 13.13 3.25 13.34
C ALA A 11 13.51 4.54 12.60
N ALA A 12 14.64 5.16 12.92
CA ALA A 12 15.11 6.37 12.25
C ALA A 12 15.44 6.12 10.75
N GLU A 13 16.05 4.99 10.43
CA GLU A 13 16.33 4.59 9.05
C GLU A 13 15.03 4.39 8.23
N LEU A 14 14.05 3.69 8.82
CA LEU A 14 12.75 3.49 8.19
C LEU A 14 12.02 4.83 7.94
N TRP A 15 12.09 5.76 8.89
CA TRP A 15 11.52 7.11 8.72
C TRP A 15 12.18 7.89 7.59
N GLN A 16 13.49 7.78 7.42
CA GLN A 16 14.22 8.45 6.34
C GLN A 16 13.89 7.86 4.96
N ALA A 17 13.70 6.54 4.89
CA ALA A 17 13.37 5.84 3.66
C ALA A 17 11.88 6.00 3.25
N LEU A 18 11.00 6.34 4.20
CA LEU A 18 9.55 6.36 4.01
C LEU A 18 9.09 7.27 2.84
N PRO A 19 9.56 8.52 2.67
CA PRO A 19 9.08 9.37 1.58
C PRO A 19 9.42 8.82 0.20
N LEU A 20 10.64 8.27 0.04
CA LEU A 20 11.08 7.69 -1.22
C LEU A 20 10.29 6.42 -1.55
N GLY A 21 10.14 5.54 -0.59
CA GLY A 21 9.39 4.31 -0.78
C GLY A 21 7.90 4.59 -1.05
N TYR A 22 7.29 5.54 -0.33
CA TYR A 22 5.93 6.00 -0.60
C TYR A 22 5.77 6.52 -2.04
N ALA A 23 6.68 7.40 -2.48
CA ALA A 23 6.65 7.93 -3.83
C ALA A 23 6.78 6.83 -4.90
N LEU A 24 7.66 5.86 -4.67
CA LEU A 24 7.84 4.70 -5.55
C LEU A 24 6.58 3.84 -5.61
N THR A 25 5.98 3.54 -4.46
CA THR A 25 4.73 2.76 -4.38
C THR A 25 3.60 3.46 -5.14
N VAL A 26 3.38 4.75 -4.89
CA VAL A 26 2.38 5.54 -5.62
C VAL A 26 2.66 5.54 -7.12
N LEU A 27 3.92 5.67 -7.54
CA LEU A 27 4.30 5.68 -8.96
C LEU A 27 3.97 4.34 -9.65
N LEU A 28 4.11 3.23 -8.94
CA LEU A 28 3.81 1.89 -9.47
C LEU A 28 2.31 1.59 -9.46
N GLU A 29 1.58 2.00 -8.44
CA GLU A 29 0.15 1.72 -8.27
C GLU A 29 -0.74 2.63 -9.11
N MET A 30 -0.37 3.92 -9.22
CA MET A 30 -1.19 4.93 -9.89
C MET A 30 -1.60 4.56 -11.33
N PRO A 31 -0.70 4.12 -12.22
CA PRO A 31 -1.09 3.74 -13.59
C PRO A 31 -2.13 2.61 -13.61
N ILE A 32 -1.98 1.63 -12.71
CA ILE A 32 -2.87 0.49 -12.61
C ILE A 32 -4.25 0.93 -12.14
N LEU A 33 -4.32 1.79 -11.11
CA LEU A 33 -5.58 2.33 -10.60
C LEU A 33 -6.28 3.24 -11.62
N LEU A 34 -5.54 4.06 -12.36
CA LEU A 34 -6.12 4.94 -13.38
C LEU A 34 -6.83 4.15 -14.49
N VAL A 35 -6.25 3.03 -14.93
CA VAL A 35 -6.81 2.18 -15.99
C VAL A 35 -7.78 1.14 -15.41
N GLY A 36 -7.45 0.56 -14.28
CA GLY A 36 -8.16 -0.55 -13.67
C GLY A 36 -9.48 -0.15 -13.03
N LEU A 37 -9.53 0.95 -12.28
CA LEU A 37 -10.76 1.39 -11.62
C LEU A 37 -11.88 1.67 -12.64
N SER A 38 -13.11 1.41 -12.23
CA SER A 38 -14.28 1.50 -13.09
C SER A 38 -14.46 2.91 -13.68
N PRO A 39 -15.05 3.04 -14.89
CA PRO A 39 -15.27 4.33 -15.56
C PRO A 39 -16.20 5.27 -14.80
N ARG A 40 -16.96 4.76 -13.83
CA ARG A 40 -17.83 5.56 -12.96
C ARG A 40 -17.08 6.57 -12.10
N HIS A 41 -15.81 6.30 -11.79
CA HIS A 41 -14.97 7.21 -11.04
C HIS A 41 -14.32 8.23 -11.98
N SER A 42 -14.47 9.52 -11.66
CA SER A 42 -13.77 10.58 -12.37
C SER A 42 -12.24 10.44 -12.22
N TRP A 43 -11.49 10.99 -13.17
CA TRP A 43 -10.03 10.98 -13.11
C TRP A 43 -9.48 11.55 -11.80
N GLY A 44 -10.04 12.66 -11.32
CA GLY A 44 -9.65 13.25 -10.04
C GLY A 44 -9.86 12.29 -8.85
N ARG A 45 -10.97 11.54 -8.85
CA ARG A 45 -11.23 10.50 -7.84
C ARG A 45 -10.21 9.37 -7.88
N LYS A 46 -9.87 8.90 -9.07
CA LYS A 46 -8.87 7.83 -9.25
C LYS A 46 -7.50 8.28 -8.78
N ILE A 47 -7.06 9.48 -9.15
CA ILE A 47 -5.80 10.08 -8.71
C ILE A 47 -5.80 10.23 -7.19
N PHE A 48 -6.87 10.82 -6.62
CA PHE A 48 -6.98 10.98 -5.18
C PHE A 48 -6.95 9.63 -4.45
N ALA A 49 -7.66 8.61 -4.97
CA ALA A 49 -7.65 7.27 -4.39
C ALA A 49 -6.24 6.68 -4.34
N GLY A 50 -5.46 6.76 -5.43
CA GLY A 50 -4.09 6.26 -5.46
C GLY A 50 -3.19 6.90 -4.41
N PHE A 51 -3.24 8.22 -4.24
CA PHE A 51 -2.46 8.87 -3.18
C PHE A 51 -2.98 8.55 -1.78
N TRP A 52 -4.29 8.60 -1.58
CA TRP A 52 -4.89 8.48 -0.25
C TRP A 52 -4.82 7.06 0.30
N LEU A 53 -5.12 6.04 -0.52
CA LEU A 53 -5.07 4.64 -0.10
C LEU A 53 -3.65 4.28 0.36
N THR A 54 -2.67 4.56 -0.49
CA THR A 54 -1.26 4.31 -0.18
C THR A 54 -0.80 5.13 1.05
N ALA A 55 -1.26 6.39 1.20
CA ALA A 55 -0.93 7.19 2.39
C ALA A 55 -1.48 6.61 3.70
N CYS A 56 -2.61 5.92 3.65
CA CYS A 56 -3.19 5.27 4.82
C CYS A 56 -2.51 3.95 5.19
N THR A 57 -2.06 3.18 4.21
CA THR A 57 -1.54 1.82 4.41
C THR A 57 -0.03 1.77 4.51
N TYR A 58 0.68 2.52 3.68
CA TYR A 58 2.13 2.47 3.55
C TYR A 58 2.89 2.71 4.87
N PRO A 59 2.57 3.73 5.70
CA PRO A 59 3.27 3.91 6.99
C PRO A 59 3.08 2.72 7.94
N ILE A 60 1.92 2.08 7.91
CA ILE A 60 1.65 0.91 8.74
C ILE A 60 2.51 -0.27 8.27
N VAL A 61 2.56 -0.52 6.97
CA VAL A 61 3.33 -1.60 6.36
C VAL A 61 4.83 -1.44 6.60
N VAL A 62 5.37 -0.21 6.46
CA VAL A 62 6.81 0.03 6.48
C VAL A 62 7.36 0.37 7.86
N LEU A 63 6.57 1.00 8.74
CA LEU A 63 7.02 1.39 10.08
C LEU A 63 6.49 0.46 11.18
N VAL A 64 5.18 0.19 11.17
CA VAL A 64 4.54 -0.48 12.31
C VAL A 64 4.75 -1.99 12.24
N LEU A 65 4.45 -2.61 11.09
CA LEU A 65 4.52 -4.06 10.95
C LEU A 65 5.94 -4.63 11.13
N PRO A 66 7.03 -4.03 10.59
CA PRO A 66 8.38 -4.56 10.83
C PRO A 66 8.76 -4.52 12.31
N LEU A 67 8.47 -3.42 13.00
CA LEU A 67 8.79 -3.26 14.42
C LEU A 67 8.03 -4.26 15.30
N LEU A 68 6.81 -4.64 14.92
CA LEU A 68 5.98 -5.57 15.69
C LEU A 68 6.26 -7.04 15.35
N LEU A 69 6.48 -7.35 14.09
CA LEU A 69 6.46 -8.73 13.60
C LEU A 69 7.84 -9.27 13.27
N GLU A 70 8.70 -8.48 12.65
CA GLU A 70 9.95 -8.98 12.08
C GLU A 70 10.91 -9.46 13.17
N GLN A 71 11.01 -8.73 14.29
CA GLN A 71 11.85 -9.12 15.43
C GLN A 71 11.34 -10.37 16.18
N ARG A 72 10.03 -10.61 16.16
CA ARG A 72 9.40 -11.72 16.88
C ARG A 72 9.24 -12.99 16.04
N PHE A 73 8.89 -12.82 14.78
CA PHE A 73 8.45 -13.92 13.91
C PHE A 73 9.27 -14.03 12.63
N GLY A 74 10.22 -13.11 12.40
CA GLY A 74 11.08 -13.08 11.22
C GLY A 74 10.45 -12.40 10.01
N THR A 75 11.30 -12.10 9.01
CA THR A 75 10.95 -11.33 7.80
C THR A 75 9.85 -12.00 6.97
N ALA A 76 9.82 -13.33 6.88
CA ALA A 76 8.82 -14.05 6.09
C ALA A 76 7.39 -13.82 6.62
N VAL A 77 7.20 -13.84 7.94
CA VAL A 77 5.89 -13.59 8.57
C VAL A 77 5.49 -12.13 8.39
N TYR A 78 6.43 -11.21 8.61
CA TYR A 78 6.19 -9.79 8.35
C TYR A 78 5.70 -9.55 6.93
N LEU A 79 6.41 -10.06 5.91
CA LEU A 79 6.04 -9.89 4.51
C LEU A 79 4.67 -10.49 4.21
N ALA A 80 4.39 -11.72 4.66
CA ALA A 80 3.09 -12.36 4.44
C ALA A 80 1.92 -11.55 5.03
N VAL A 81 2.12 -10.97 6.23
CA VAL A 81 1.12 -10.10 6.86
C VAL A 81 0.99 -8.78 6.10
N ALA A 82 2.09 -8.16 5.70
CA ALA A 82 2.09 -6.91 4.95
C ALA A 82 1.36 -7.03 3.60
N GLU A 83 1.66 -8.11 2.84
CA GLU A 83 1.05 -8.40 1.54
C GLU A 83 -0.46 -8.68 1.63
N THR A 84 -0.91 -9.21 2.75
CA THR A 84 -2.32 -9.46 3.00
C THR A 84 -3.03 -8.21 3.52
N PHE A 85 -2.39 -7.50 4.45
CA PHE A 85 -2.96 -6.32 5.10
C PHE A 85 -3.19 -5.17 4.13
N ALA A 86 -2.18 -4.80 3.30
CA ALA A 86 -2.27 -3.63 2.44
C ALA A 86 -3.47 -3.72 1.47
N PRO A 87 -3.62 -4.75 0.63
CA PRO A 87 -4.74 -4.83 -0.30
C PRO A 87 -6.10 -4.97 0.41
N LEU A 88 -6.18 -5.65 1.56
CA LEU A 88 -7.42 -5.75 2.32
C LEU A 88 -7.84 -4.41 2.91
N ALA A 89 -6.89 -3.68 3.51
CA ALA A 89 -7.15 -2.36 4.08
C ALA A 89 -7.56 -1.37 2.99
N GLU A 90 -6.87 -1.34 1.87
CA GLU A 90 -7.19 -0.45 0.75
C GLU A 90 -8.53 -0.76 0.09
N CYS A 91 -8.84 -2.04 -0.14
CA CYS A 91 -10.15 -2.45 -0.62
C CYS A 91 -11.25 -2.00 0.34
N THR A 92 -11.03 -2.15 1.64
CA THR A 92 -12.00 -1.75 2.68
C THR A 92 -12.18 -0.23 2.70
N LEU A 93 -11.09 0.53 2.71
CA LEU A 93 -11.12 2.00 2.69
C LEU A 93 -11.79 2.53 1.41
N PHE A 94 -11.43 1.96 0.27
CA PHE A 94 -12.05 2.35 -1.00
C PHE A 94 -13.54 2.03 -1.04
N TRP A 95 -13.93 0.85 -0.53
CA TRP A 95 -15.33 0.46 -0.41
C TRP A 95 -16.10 1.42 0.50
N LEU A 96 -15.58 1.74 1.67
CA LEU A 96 -16.20 2.71 2.59
C LEU A 96 -16.38 4.07 1.91
N ALA A 97 -15.34 4.60 1.29
CA ALA A 97 -15.36 5.94 0.68
C ALA A 97 -16.24 6.03 -0.58
N SER A 98 -16.27 4.95 -1.38
CA SER A 98 -16.90 4.99 -2.71
C SER A 98 -18.27 4.34 -2.76
N TYR A 99 -18.60 3.47 -1.81
CA TYR A 99 -19.79 2.63 -1.85
C TYR A 99 -20.68 2.75 -0.59
N SER A 100 -20.10 2.96 0.60
CA SER A 100 -20.87 2.98 1.85
C SER A 100 -21.30 4.37 2.30
N LEU A 101 -20.58 5.42 1.90
CA LEU A 101 -20.82 6.80 2.29
C LEU A 101 -21.11 7.70 1.07
N PRO A 102 -22.15 7.41 0.27
CA PRO A 102 -22.43 8.23 -0.90
C PRO A 102 -23.03 9.57 -0.48
N ALA A 103 -22.29 10.65 -0.71
CA ALA A 103 -22.79 12.03 -0.52
C ALA A 103 -23.84 12.44 -1.59
N HIS A 104 -23.98 11.67 -2.66
CA HIS A 104 -24.89 11.91 -3.77
C HIS A 104 -25.51 10.61 -4.29
N PRO A 105 -26.72 10.65 -4.92
CA PRO A 105 -27.31 9.49 -5.57
C PRO A 105 -26.33 8.94 -6.60
N GLN A 106 -25.77 7.77 -6.31
CA GLN A 106 -24.85 7.10 -7.22
C GLN A 106 -25.65 6.33 -8.26
N PRO A 107 -25.23 6.29 -9.53
CA PRO A 107 -25.84 5.38 -10.52
C PRO A 107 -25.77 3.95 -9.97
N LEU A 108 -26.79 3.15 -10.28
CA LEU A 108 -26.93 1.78 -9.79
C LEU A 108 -25.60 1.02 -9.89
N LEU A 109 -25.16 0.59 -8.73
CA LEU A 109 -23.91 -0.12 -8.55
C LEU A 109 -24.02 -1.47 -9.24
N THR A 110 -23.25 -1.68 -10.29
CA THR A 110 -23.18 -3.01 -10.88
C THR A 110 -22.19 -3.87 -10.09
N ARG A 111 -22.53 -5.15 -9.89
CA ARG A 111 -21.62 -6.12 -9.28
C ARG A 111 -20.29 -6.18 -10.03
N ARG A 112 -20.32 -5.91 -11.33
CA ARG A 112 -19.13 -5.87 -12.19
C ARG A 112 -18.19 -4.72 -11.84
N ASP A 113 -18.72 -3.50 -11.60
CA ASP A 113 -17.90 -2.34 -11.21
C ASP A 113 -17.21 -2.56 -9.89
N PHE A 114 -17.95 -3.09 -8.90
CA PHE A 114 -17.37 -3.44 -7.61
C PHE A 114 -16.17 -4.39 -7.73
N TRP A 115 -16.37 -5.53 -8.39
CA TRP A 115 -15.29 -6.51 -8.55
C TRP A 115 -14.12 -5.97 -9.37
N ARG A 116 -14.40 -5.14 -10.37
CA ARG A 116 -13.36 -4.46 -11.15
C ARG A 116 -12.50 -3.56 -10.26
N ASP A 117 -13.11 -2.75 -9.41
CA ASP A 117 -12.40 -1.83 -8.52
C ASP A 117 -11.57 -2.59 -7.48
N MET A 118 -12.15 -3.61 -6.85
CA MET A 118 -11.42 -4.44 -5.88
C MET A 118 -10.23 -5.16 -6.54
N THR A 119 -10.43 -5.73 -7.73
CA THR A 119 -9.35 -6.40 -8.46
C THR A 119 -8.25 -5.41 -8.86
N ALA A 120 -8.60 -4.20 -9.29
CA ALA A 120 -7.61 -3.17 -9.65
C ALA A 120 -6.72 -2.80 -8.45
N ILE A 121 -7.31 -2.64 -7.26
CA ILE A 121 -6.57 -2.34 -6.03
C ILE A 121 -5.64 -3.50 -5.66
N VAL A 122 -6.13 -4.74 -5.66
CA VAL A 122 -5.31 -5.91 -5.36
C VAL A 122 -4.14 -6.04 -6.34
N VAL A 123 -4.40 -5.88 -7.64
CA VAL A 123 -3.35 -5.96 -8.67
C VAL A 123 -2.33 -4.82 -8.51
N ALA A 124 -2.76 -3.61 -8.18
CA ALA A 124 -1.88 -2.48 -7.93
C ALA A 124 -0.93 -2.77 -6.75
N ASN A 125 -1.47 -3.21 -5.62
CA ASN A 125 -0.68 -3.59 -4.43
C ASN A 125 0.32 -4.72 -4.72
N LEU A 126 -0.11 -5.80 -5.35
CA LEU A 126 0.78 -6.92 -5.68
C LEU A 126 1.90 -6.48 -6.64
N THR A 127 1.58 -5.62 -7.59
CA THR A 127 2.58 -5.11 -8.55
C THR A 127 3.60 -4.20 -7.86
N SER A 128 3.16 -3.28 -7.02
CA SER A 128 4.05 -2.40 -6.28
C SER A 128 4.95 -3.18 -5.32
N PHE A 129 4.42 -4.19 -4.66
CA PHE A 129 5.19 -5.08 -3.80
C PHE A 129 6.28 -5.83 -4.58
N LEU A 130 5.93 -6.52 -5.65
CA LEU A 130 6.87 -7.33 -6.44
C LEU A 130 7.93 -6.45 -7.13
N ILE A 131 7.51 -5.39 -7.82
CA ILE A 131 8.43 -4.51 -8.54
C ILE A 131 9.19 -3.61 -7.56
N GLY A 132 8.51 -3.07 -6.55
CA GLY A 132 9.14 -2.23 -5.53
C GLY A 132 10.22 -2.96 -4.75
N GLY A 133 9.98 -4.22 -4.36
CA GLY A 133 10.96 -5.06 -3.71
C GLY A 133 12.20 -5.32 -4.59
N LEU A 134 12.00 -5.61 -5.87
CA LEU A 134 13.11 -5.79 -6.82
C LEU A 134 13.91 -4.50 -7.03
N LEU A 135 13.22 -3.37 -7.21
CA LEU A 135 13.88 -2.07 -7.38
C LEU A 135 14.66 -1.66 -6.14
N TRP A 136 14.11 -1.91 -4.95
CA TRP A 136 14.80 -1.63 -3.70
C TRP A 136 16.11 -2.40 -3.58
N GLN A 137 16.13 -3.67 -3.95
CA GLN A 137 17.35 -4.49 -3.97
C GLN A 137 18.41 -3.97 -4.97
N ILE A 138 17.98 -3.43 -6.10
CA ILE A 138 18.88 -2.88 -7.12
C ILE A 138 19.45 -1.52 -6.68
N ILE A 139 18.61 -0.66 -6.08
CA ILE A 139 19.00 0.69 -5.68
C ILE A 139 19.87 0.68 -4.41
N PHE A 140 19.58 -0.23 -3.47
CA PHE A 140 20.26 -0.33 -2.17
C PHE A 140 20.86 -1.72 -1.93
N PRO A 141 21.86 -2.15 -2.73
CA PRO A 141 22.47 -3.49 -2.61
C PRO A 141 23.20 -3.71 -1.27
N SER A 142 23.64 -2.62 -0.61
CA SER A 142 24.36 -2.68 0.66
C SER A 142 23.49 -2.89 1.90
N ALA A 143 22.18 -2.88 1.77
CA ALA A 143 21.26 -3.10 2.91
C ALA A 143 21.06 -4.60 3.23
N GLN A 144 21.77 -5.52 2.55
CA GLN A 144 21.62 -6.99 2.69
C GLN A 144 22.81 -7.67 3.37
N THR A 145 23.83 -6.95 3.74
CA THR A 145 25.01 -7.45 4.49
C THR A 145 24.94 -7.01 5.94
#